data_5d150c684bcfaf1ab957cb8d5172564e
#
_entry.id   5d150c684bcfaf1ab957cb8d5172564e
#
_cell.length_a   1.000
_cell.length_b   1.000
_cell.length_c   1.000
_cell.angle_alpha   90.00
_cell.angle_beta   90.00
_cell.angle_gamma   90.00
#
_symmetry.space_group_name_H-M   'P 1'
#
loop_
_entity.id
_entity.type
_entity.pdbx_description
1 polymer ?
#
loop_
_entity_poly.entity_id
_entity_poly.type
_entity_poly.pdbx_seq_one_letter_code
_entity_poly.pdbx_strand_id
1 'polypeptide(L)'
;IRKYFFTFMFLAFTICLILFSNNNLIAAQNGLVLWATSVVPTLFPFFVATELLCQTNFTYIMGKLLNKFMKPIFNVPGEASVAILLGTISGYPVGAKVVCNLKKQKIISKIEAERLIAFTNNSGPLFILGTVGIALFKNKHIGFILLISHILASLTVGYCFRFWKKNKLEVNFRETKFNSKLTPLKISDIGETLGSSIGKAVSSILSIGGFVVLFSV
;
A
#
# COMPACT_ATOMS: atom_id res chain seq x y z
N ILE A 1 16.63 31.03 9.24
CA ILE A 1 16.82 30.40 7.91
C ILE A 1 15.96 29.15 7.79
N ARG A 2 15.96 28.22 8.76
CA ARG A 2 15.21 26.95 8.70
C ARG A 2 13.68 27.12 8.60
N LYS A 3 13.11 28.20 9.17
CA LYS A 3 11.66 28.48 9.20
C LYS A 3 11.09 28.85 7.82
N TYR A 4 11.89 29.49 6.97
CA TYR A 4 11.45 29.95 5.64
C TYR A 4 11.95 29.09 4.48
N PHE A 5 12.73 28.05 4.77
CA PHE A 5 13.32 27.18 3.75
C PHE A 5 12.26 26.54 2.83
N PHE A 6 11.23 25.95 3.42
CA PHE A 6 10.13 25.35 2.64
C PHE A 6 9.36 26.38 1.81
N THR A 7 9.12 27.57 2.39
CA THR A 7 8.43 28.65 1.66
C THR A 7 9.23 29.08 0.44
N PHE A 8 10.55 29.22 0.60
CA PHE A 8 11.42 29.60 -0.51
C PHE A 8 11.51 28.50 -1.57
N MET A 9 11.58 27.25 -1.14
CA MET A 9 11.58 26.09 -2.04
C MET A 9 10.29 26.03 -2.89
N PHE A 10 9.11 26.19 -2.27
CA PHE A 10 7.85 26.20 -3.00
C PHE A 10 7.71 27.42 -3.92
N LEU A 11 8.22 28.58 -3.51
CA LEU A 11 8.26 29.77 -4.36
C LEU A 11 9.14 29.53 -5.60
N ALA A 12 10.35 28.99 -5.40
CA ALA A 12 11.25 28.65 -6.50
C ALA A 12 10.61 27.63 -7.45
N PHE A 13 9.96 26.60 -6.93
CA PHE A 13 9.21 25.63 -7.73
C PHE A 13 8.11 26.32 -8.57
N THR A 14 7.33 27.19 -7.95
CA THR A 14 6.28 27.95 -8.67
C THR A 14 6.84 28.82 -9.78
N ILE A 15 7.98 29.48 -9.53
CA ILE A 15 8.67 30.30 -10.55
C ILE A 15 9.14 29.40 -11.71
N CYS A 16 9.71 28.23 -11.42
CA CYS A 16 10.12 27.27 -12.45
C CYS A 16 8.93 26.80 -13.30
N LEU A 17 7.78 26.55 -12.68
CA LEU A 17 6.55 26.20 -13.41
C LEU A 17 6.14 27.26 -14.43
N ILE A 18 6.29 28.54 -14.08
CA ILE A 18 5.97 29.67 -14.97
C ILE A 18 7.00 29.79 -16.09
N LEU A 19 8.28 29.74 -15.74
CA LEU A 19 9.37 29.93 -16.72
C LEU A 19 9.42 28.81 -17.76
N PHE A 20 9.13 27.57 -17.37
CA PHE A 20 9.16 26.40 -18.24
C PHE A 20 7.75 25.88 -18.59
N SER A 21 6.76 26.77 -18.65
CA SER A 21 5.34 26.41 -18.77
C SER A 21 5.03 25.46 -19.94
N ASN A 22 5.64 25.65 -21.12
CA ASN A 22 5.42 24.80 -22.28
C ASN A 22 5.97 23.36 -22.07
N ASN A 23 7.18 23.23 -21.53
CA ASN A 23 7.79 21.92 -21.22
C ASN A 23 6.99 21.20 -20.13
N ASN A 24 6.56 21.94 -19.11
CA ASN A 24 5.73 21.42 -18.03
C ASN A 24 4.36 20.93 -18.52
N LEU A 25 3.75 21.63 -19.48
CA LEU A 25 2.49 21.19 -20.07
C LEU A 25 2.66 19.85 -20.80
N ILE A 26 3.71 19.70 -21.63
CA ILE A 26 4.00 18.46 -22.36
C ILE A 26 4.30 17.33 -21.35
N ALA A 27 5.08 17.60 -20.32
CA ALA A 27 5.41 16.62 -19.28
C ALA A 27 4.16 16.18 -18.50
N ALA A 28 3.28 17.13 -18.12
CA ALA A 28 2.03 16.83 -17.45
C ALA A 28 1.07 16.00 -18.33
N GLN A 29 0.98 16.29 -19.62
CA GLN A 29 0.20 15.50 -20.58
C GLN A 29 0.74 14.06 -20.68
N ASN A 30 2.04 13.88 -20.78
CA ASN A 30 2.68 12.55 -20.78
C ASN A 30 2.39 11.80 -19.49
N GLY A 31 2.46 12.47 -18.33
CA GLY A 31 2.10 11.91 -17.04
C GLY A 31 0.64 11.48 -16.95
N LEU A 32 -0.29 12.28 -17.48
CA LEU A 32 -1.71 11.94 -17.56
C LEU A 32 -1.97 10.73 -18.46
N VAL A 33 -1.33 10.69 -19.63
CA VAL A 33 -1.44 9.54 -20.55
C VAL A 33 -0.90 8.28 -19.87
N LEU A 34 0.28 8.34 -19.25
CA LEU A 34 0.86 7.20 -18.52
C LEU A 34 -0.08 6.73 -17.42
N TRP A 35 -0.62 7.65 -16.63
CA TRP A 35 -1.58 7.32 -15.57
C TRP A 35 -2.84 6.67 -16.13
N ALA A 36 -3.47 7.24 -17.14
CA ALA A 36 -4.74 6.75 -17.67
C ALA A 36 -4.59 5.40 -18.40
N THR A 37 -3.50 5.21 -19.16
CA THR A 37 -3.34 4.02 -20.02
C THR A 37 -2.63 2.86 -19.33
N SER A 38 -1.80 3.12 -18.32
CA SER A 38 -1.00 2.10 -17.67
C SER A 38 -1.38 1.92 -16.20
N VAL A 39 -1.44 3.00 -15.41
CA VAL A 39 -1.66 2.90 -13.96
C VAL A 39 -3.10 2.54 -13.63
N VAL A 40 -4.09 3.21 -14.24
CA VAL A 40 -5.51 2.95 -13.97
C VAL A 40 -5.90 1.51 -14.31
N PRO A 41 -5.67 1.00 -15.53
CA PRO A 41 -6.11 -0.35 -15.88
C PRO A 41 -5.46 -1.44 -15.03
N THR A 42 -4.23 -1.23 -14.59
CA THR A 42 -3.49 -2.24 -13.80
C THR A 42 -3.85 -2.19 -12.32
N LEU A 43 -3.96 -1.02 -11.70
CA LEU A 43 -4.14 -0.91 -10.25
C LEU A 43 -5.59 -0.82 -9.81
N PHE A 44 -6.49 -0.24 -10.61
CA PHE A 44 -7.88 -0.02 -10.21
C PHE A 44 -8.62 -1.31 -9.85
N PRO A 45 -8.60 -2.40 -10.66
CA PRO A 45 -9.25 -3.66 -10.30
C PRO A 45 -8.71 -4.25 -8.99
N PHE A 46 -7.38 -4.16 -8.77
CA PHE A 46 -6.77 -4.62 -7.52
C PHE A 46 -7.19 -3.79 -6.31
N PHE A 47 -7.36 -2.48 -6.47
CA PHE A 47 -7.83 -1.63 -5.38
C PHE A 47 -9.27 -1.95 -5.01
N VAL A 48 -10.15 -2.15 -5.99
CA VAL A 48 -11.53 -2.57 -5.74
C VAL A 48 -11.55 -3.92 -5.03
N ALA A 49 -10.82 -4.92 -5.55
CA ALA A 49 -10.74 -6.25 -4.94
C ALA A 49 -10.21 -6.19 -3.50
N THR A 50 -9.17 -5.39 -3.26
CA THR A 50 -8.59 -5.20 -1.91
C THR A 50 -9.58 -4.56 -0.95
N GLU A 51 -10.30 -3.51 -1.38
CA GLU A 51 -11.32 -2.87 -0.54
C GLU A 51 -12.45 -3.84 -0.21
N LEU A 52 -12.91 -4.64 -1.18
CA LEU A 52 -13.91 -5.69 -0.95
C LEU A 52 -13.41 -6.71 0.06
N LEU A 53 -12.19 -7.22 -0.09
CA LEU A 53 -11.58 -8.17 0.86
C LEU A 53 -11.48 -7.59 2.27
N CYS A 54 -11.12 -6.31 2.40
CA CYS A 54 -11.04 -5.63 3.69
C CYS A 54 -12.42 -5.44 4.36
N GLN A 55 -13.51 -5.44 3.61
CA GLN A 55 -14.88 -5.36 4.13
C GLN A 55 -15.47 -6.74 4.47
N THR A 56 -14.81 -7.81 4.06
CA THR A 56 -15.18 -9.18 4.41
C THR A 56 -14.50 -9.64 5.70
N ASN A 57 -14.87 -10.83 6.16
CA ASN A 57 -14.20 -11.50 7.28
C ASN A 57 -12.77 -12.01 6.94
N PHE A 58 -12.25 -11.66 5.76
CA PHE A 58 -10.92 -12.09 5.29
C PHE A 58 -9.82 -11.72 6.28
N THR A 59 -9.86 -10.49 6.84
CA THR A 59 -8.89 -10.03 7.83
C THR A 59 -8.88 -10.92 9.07
N TYR A 60 -10.06 -11.31 9.55
CA TYR A 60 -10.19 -12.18 10.72
C TYR A 60 -9.71 -13.60 10.44
N ILE A 61 -10.10 -14.19 9.30
CA ILE A 61 -9.70 -15.54 8.90
C ILE A 61 -8.18 -15.62 8.76
N MET A 62 -7.57 -14.66 8.05
CA MET A 62 -6.11 -14.58 7.87
C MET A 62 -5.40 -14.33 9.19
N GLY A 63 -5.97 -13.48 10.05
CA GLY A 63 -5.46 -13.23 11.39
C GLY A 63 -5.36 -14.52 12.20
N LYS A 64 -6.44 -15.29 12.25
CA LYS A 64 -6.49 -16.57 12.98
C LYS A 64 -5.51 -17.59 12.41
N LEU A 65 -5.45 -17.70 11.09
CA LEU A 65 -4.58 -18.68 10.40
C LEU A 65 -3.10 -18.37 10.62
N LEU A 66 -2.71 -17.11 10.48
CA LEU A 66 -1.31 -16.69 10.46
C LEU A 66 -0.79 -16.17 11.79
N ASN A 67 -1.62 -16.07 12.83
CA ASN A 67 -1.23 -15.54 14.14
C ASN A 67 -0.01 -16.27 14.74
N LYS A 68 0.07 -17.59 14.53
CA LYS A 68 1.16 -18.43 15.01
C LYS A 68 2.52 -18.01 14.42
N PHE A 69 2.53 -17.47 13.20
CA PHE A 69 3.76 -17.07 12.49
C PHE A 69 4.04 -15.57 12.66
N MET A 70 3.01 -14.72 12.67
CA MET A 70 3.17 -13.27 12.70
C MET A 70 3.87 -12.76 13.96
N LYS A 71 3.47 -13.28 15.12
CA LYS A 71 4.01 -12.87 16.40
C LYS A 71 5.47 -13.24 16.58
N PRO A 72 5.93 -14.51 16.34
CA PRO A 72 7.33 -14.88 16.52
C PRO A 72 8.24 -14.31 15.43
N ILE A 73 7.78 -14.12 14.18
CA ILE A 73 8.63 -13.66 13.08
C ILE A 73 8.72 -12.14 13.04
N PHE A 74 7.59 -11.43 13.12
CA PHE A 74 7.52 -9.99 12.89
C PHE A 74 7.17 -9.18 14.14
N ASN A 75 6.81 -9.83 15.24
CA ASN A 75 6.39 -9.22 16.50
C ASN A 75 5.20 -8.24 16.31
N VAL A 76 4.20 -8.69 15.55
CA VAL A 76 2.93 -8.01 15.28
C VAL A 76 1.76 -8.99 15.43
N PRO A 77 0.52 -8.53 15.66
CA PRO A 77 -0.63 -9.43 15.78
C PRO A 77 -0.96 -10.14 14.45
N GLY A 78 -1.70 -11.24 14.53
CA GLY A 78 -2.05 -12.07 13.37
C GLY A 78 -2.82 -11.33 12.30
N GLU A 79 -3.71 -10.41 12.69
CA GLU A 79 -4.51 -9.56 11.81
C GLU A 79 -3.65 -8.70 10.87
N ALA A 80 -2.43 -8.40 11.30
CA ALA A 80 -1.45 -7.67 10.47
C ALA A 80 -0.99 -8.46 9.22
N SER A 81 -1.22 -9.78 9.19
CA SER A 81 -0.91 -10.63 8.02
C SER A 81 -1.61 -10.16 6.75
N VAL A 82 -2.79 -9.56 6.87
CA VAL A 82 -3.53 -9.01 5.73
C VAL A 82 -2.74 -7.89 5.03
N ALA A 83 -2.03 -7.06 5.79
CA ALA A 83 -1.21 -6.00 5.20
C ALA A 83 -0.05 -6.60 4.39
N ILE A 84 0.56 -7.68 4.86
CA ILE A 84 1.63 -8.39 4.14
C ILE A 84 1.07 -9.03 2.87
N LEU A 85 -0.02 -9.79 2.99
CA LEU A 85 -0.62 -10.50 1.86
C LEU A 85 -1.09 -9.52 0.78
N LEU A 86 -1.92 -8.55 1.15
CA LEU A 86 -2.46 -7.59 0.18
C LEU A 86 -1.38 -6.66 -0.37
N GLY A 87 -0.42 -6.25 0.47
CA GLY A 87 0.72 -5.44 0.02
C GLY A 87 1.62 -6.18 -0.97
N THR A 88 1.82 -7.49 -0.79
CA THR A 88 2.62 -8.32 -1.70
C THR A 88 1.86 -8.62 -2.99
N ILE A 89 0.56 -8.93 -2.94
CA ILE A 89 -0.24 -9.31 -4.12
C ILE A 89 -0.57 -8.09 -4.97
N SER A 90 -1.08 -7.02 -4.34
CA SER A 90 -1.57 -5.83 -5.05
C SER A 90 -0.46 -4.80 -5.32
N GLY A 91 0.63 -4.85 -4.54
CA GLY A 91 1.70 -3.87 -4.63
C GLY A 91 1.41 -2.57 -3.87
N TYR A 92 2.35 -1.61 -3.98
CA TYR A 92 2.16 -0.29 -3.38
C TYR A 92 1.09 0.52 -4.14
N PRO A 93 0.32 1.37 -3.45
CA PRO A 93 0.41 1.71 -2.04
C PRO A 93 -0.51 0.90 -1.12
N VAL A 94 -1.00 -0.27 -1.57
CA VAL A 94 -2.05 -1.04 -0.87
C VAL A 94 -1.58 -1.50 0.51
N GLY A 95 -0.35 -2.00 0.63
CA GLY A 95 0.21 -2.43 1.92
C GLY A 95 0.15 -1.32 2.98
N ALA A 96 0.63 -0.13 2.65
CA ALA A 96 0.59 1.02 3.55
C ALA A 96 -0.85 1.44 3.89
N LYS A 97 -1.78 1.40 2.93
CA LYS A 97 -3.20 1.71 3.14
C LYS A 97 -3.85 0.75 4.13
N VAL A 98 -3.60 -0.55 3.99
CA VAL A 98 -4.10 -1.58 4.91
C VAL A 98 -3.54 -1.36 6.32
N VAL A 99 -2.25 -1.10 6.47
CA VAL A 99 -1.62 -0.79 7.76
C VAL A 99 -2.27 0.44 8.40
N CYS A 100 -2.50 1.51 7.64
CA CYS A 100 -3.18 2.70 8.13
C CYS A 100 -4.61 2.40 8.59
N ASN A 101 -5.35 1.55 7.87
CA ASN A 101 -6.70 1.14 8.24
C ASN A 101 -6.71 0.30 9.53
N LEU A 102 -5.82 -0.69 9.65
CA LEU A 102 -5.66 -1.49 10.87
C LEU A 102 -5.34 -0.61 12.09
N LYS A 103 -4.46 0.40 11.91
CA LYS A 103 -4.15 1.36 12.97
C LYS A 103 -5.34 2.24 13.33
N LYS A 104 -6.09 2.77 12.34
CA LYS A 104 -7.31 3.57 12.58
C LYS A 104 -8.35 2.78 13.35
N GLN A 105 -8.50 1.49 13.05
CA GLN A 105 -9.39 0.56 13.75
C GLN A 105 -8.85 0.10 15.12
N LYS A 106 -7.68 0.60 15.53
CA LYS A 106 -7.01 0.23 16.80
C LYS A 106 -6.68 -1.28 16.92
N ILE A 107 -6.56 -1.97 15.80
CA ILE A 107 -6.16 -3.40 15.76
C ILE A 107 -4.65 -3.54 16.01
N ILE A 108 -3.88 -2.56 15.52
CA ILE A 108 -2.43 -2.48 15.72
C ILE A 108 -2.03 -1.16 16.37
N SER A 109 -0.97 -1.20 17.16
CA SER A 109 -0.35 -0.03 17.78
C SER A 109 0.44 0.80 16.75
N LYS A 110 0.85 2.01 17.14
CA LYS A 110 1.73 2.86 16.30
C LYS A 110 3.05 2.17 15.99
N ILE A 111 3.66 1.49 16.96
CA ILE A 111 4.93 0.80 16.79
C ILE A 111 4.80 -0.37 15.83
N GLU A 112 3.72 -1.15 15.95
CA GLU A 112 3.42 -2.26 15.03
C GLU A 112 3.15 -1.76 13.61
N ALA A 113 2.45 -0.62 13.47
CA ALA A 113 2.27 0.04 12.17
C ALA A 113 3.60 0.51 11.55
N GLU A 114 4.50 1.11 12.35
CA GLU A 114 5.84 1.50 11.89
C GLU A 114 6.65 0.29 11.39
N ARG A 115 6.58 -0.85 12.10
CA ARG A 115 7.22 -2.10 11.66
C ARG A 115 6.65 -2.61 10.35
N LEU A 116 5.33 -2.65 10.23
CA LEU A 116 4.65 -3.17 9.05
C LEU A 116 4.91 -2.33 7.80
N ILE A 117 4.82 -1.00 7.89
CA ILE A 117 5.06 -0.10 6.75
C ILE A 117 6.45 -0.30 6.16
N ALA A 118 7.45 -0.66 6.98
CA ALA A 118 8.81 -0.87 6.53
C ALA A 118 8.95 -1.97 5.46
N PHE A 119 8.03 -2.95 5.41
CA PHE A 119 8.18 -4.10 4.53
C PHE A 119 6.89 -4.57 3.82
N THR A 120 5.73 -3.97 4.11
CA THR A 120 4.47 -4.36 3.45
C THR A 120 4.15 -3.55 2.20
N ASN A 121 4.89 -2.47 1.94
CA ASN A 121 4.68 -1.61 0.78
C ASN A 121 5.58 -2.06 -0.38
N ASN A 122 5.24 -3.17 -1.00
CA ASN A 122 6.03 -3.88 -2.01
C ASN A 122 5.63 -3.51 -3.44
N SER A 123 6.47 -3.83 -4.41
CA SER A 123 6.08 -3.87 -5.82
C SER A 123 5.23 -5.12 -6.09
N GLY A 124 4.12 -4.96 -6.79
CA GLY A 124 3.24 -6.09 -7.12
C GLY A 124 3.90 -7.08 -8.10
N PRO A 125 3.56 -8.39 -8.01
CA PRO A 125 4.09 -9.42 -8.88
C PRO A 125 3.84 -9.13 -10.36
N LEU A 126 2.69 -8.54 -10.70
CA LEU A 126 2.34 -8.18 -12.06
C LEU A 126 3.32 -7.16 -12.65
N PHE A 127 3.75 -6.17 -11.85
CA PHE A 127 4.74 -5.20 -12.27
C PHE A 127 6.12 -5.84 -12.44
N ILE A 128 6.55 -6.64 -11.47
CA ILE A 128 7.88 -7.28 -11.53
C ILE A 128 7.97 -8.29 -12.67
N LEU A 129 6.97 -9.16 -12.83
CA LEU A 129 6.98 -10.17 -13.89
C LEU A 129 6.64 -9.59 -15.26
N GLY A 130 5.57 -8.77 -15.33
CA GLY A 130 5.07 -8.23 -16.60
C GLY A 130 5.93 -7.09 -17.12
N THR A 131 6.03 -6.02 -16.35
CA THR A 131 6.74 -4.82 -16.82
C THR A 131 8.25 -5.00 -16.81
N VAL A 132 8.82 -5.47 -15.69
CA VAL A 132 10.28 -5.56 -15.58
C VAL A 132 10.78 -6.81 -16.29
N GLY A 133 10.25 -8.00 -15.99
CA GLY A 133 10.73 -9.26 -16.54
C GLY A 133 10.48 -9.39 -18.05
N ILE A 134 9.21 -9.21 -18.46
CA ILE A 134 8.81 -9.47 -19.85
C ILE A 134 9.03 -8.25 -20.74
N ALA A 135 8.52 -7.06 -20.35
CA ALA A 135 8.60 -5.90 -21.23
C ALA A 135 10.00 -5.29 -21.30
N LEU A 136 10.71 -5.14 -20.16
CA LEU A 136 12.02 -4.52 -20.11
C LEU A 136 13.15 -5.51 -20.45
N PHE A 137 13.24 -6.62 -19.73
CA PHE A 137 14.31 -7.62 -19.91
C PHE A 137 14.01 -8.68 -20.99
N LYS A 138 12.78 -8.73 -21.50
CA LYS A 138 12.32 -9.75 -22.48
C LYS A 138 12.59 -11.19 -22.03
N ASN A 139 12.67 -11.42 -20.72
CA ASN A 139 13.04 -12.71 -20.13
C ASN A 139 12.22 -12.96 -18.85
N LYS A 140 11.31 -13.94 -18.94
CA LYS A 140 10.45 -14.33 -17.80
C LYS A 140 11.25 -14.89 -16.61
N HIS A 141 12.37 -15.56 -16.85
CA HIS A 141 13.19 -16.13 -15.77
C HIS A 141 13.82 -15.04 -14.92
N ILE A 142 14.28 -13.94 -15.52
CA ILE A 142 14.78 -12.76 -14.80
C ILE A 142 13.64 -12.18 -13.95
N GLY A 143 12.43 -12.08 -14.49
CA GLY A 143 11.26 -11.63 -13.74
C GLY A 143 11.00 -12.46 -12.49
N PHE A 144 11.05 -13.79 -12.60
CA PHE A 144 10.88 -14.69 -11.44
C PHE A 144 11.99 -14.55 -10.40
N ILE A 145 13.24 -14.47 -10.82
CA ILE A 145 14.38 -14.25 -9.91
C ILE A 145 14.21 -12.93 -9.15
N LEU A 146 13.85 -11.86 -9.85
CA LEU A 146 13.60 -10.55 -9.24
C LEU A 146 12.43 -10.61 -8.26
N LEU A 147 11.34 -11.29 -8.60
CA LEU A 147 10.19 -11.44 -7.69
C LEU A 147 10.57 -12.18 -6.41
N ILE A 148 11.26 -13.32 -6.53
CA ILE A 148 11.71 -14.09 -5.38
C ILE A 148 12.66 -13.27 -4.51
N SER A 149 13.65 -12.62 -5.12
CA SER A 149 14.60 -11.76 -4.42
C SER A 149 13.91 -10.61 -3.69
N HIS A 150 12.91 -9.98 -4.33
CA HIS A 150 12.12 -8.90 -3.76
C HIS A 150 11.32 -9.36 -2.53
N ILE A 151 10.64 -10.51 -2.64
CA ILE A 151 9.89 -11.08 -1.51
C ILE A 151 10.82 -11.45 -0.36
N LEU A 152 11.95 -12.10 -0.64
CA LEU A 152 12.93 -12.47 0.39
C LEU A 152 13.52 -11.22 1.06
N ALA A 153 13.86 -10.19 0.31
CA ALA A 153 14.35 -8.92 0.84
C ALA A 153 13.30 -8.26 1.76
N SER A 154 12.04 -8.20 1.31
CA SER A 154 10.93 -7.67 2.10
C SER A 154 10.77 -8.42 3.44
N LEU A 155 10.73 -9.75 3.41
CA LEU A 155 10.60 -10.56 4.62
C LEU A 155 11.82 -10.39 5.56
N THR A 156 13.03 -10.26 5.00
CA THR A 156 14.25 -9.98 5.77
C THR A 156 14.17 -8.63 6.48
N VAL A 157 13.73 -7.59 5.78
CA VAL A 157 13.48 -6.28 6.39
C VAL A 157 12.45 -6.39 7.51
N GLY A 158 11.34 -7.09 7.28
CA GLY A 158 10.32 -7.34 8.29
C GLY A 158 10.88 -8.04 9.54
N TYR A 159 11.75 -9.03 9.35
CA TYR A 159 12.43 -9.71 10.44
C TYR A 159 13.39 -8.79 11.20
N CYS A 160 14.14 -7.93 10.51
CA CYS A 160 15.01 -6.94 11.15
C CYS A 160 14.20 -5.92 11.96
N PHE A 161 13.09 -5.43 11.41
CA PHE A 161 12.23 -4.46 12.08
C PHE A 161 11.44 -5.03 13.27
N ARG A 162 11.38 -6.35 13.47
CA ARG A 162 10.78 -6.95 14.67
C ARG A 162 11.40 -6.43 15.97
N PHE A 163 12.67 -5.99 15.92
CA PHE A 163 13.40 -5.47 17.09
C PHE A 163 13.17 -3.98 17.29
N TRP A 164 12.58 -3.28 16.30
CA TRP A 164 12.31 -1.85 16.38
C TRP A 164 11.42 -1.53 17.56
N LYS A 165 11.93 -0.67 18.46
CA LYS A 165 11.22 -0.21 19.67
C LYS A 165 10.63 -1.37 20.53
N LYS A 166 11.31 -2.50 20.61
CA LYS A 166 10.83 -3.69 21.30
C LYS A 166 10.43 -3.43 22.77
N ASN A 167 11.15 -2.53 23.46
CA ASN A 167 10.93 -2.21 24.87
C ASN A 167 9.89 -1.11 25.10
N LYS A 168 9.36 -0.50 24.04
CA LYS A 168 8.31 0.55 24.11
C LYS A 168 6.94 0.02 23.69
N LEU A 169 6.64 -1.22 23.99
CA LEU A 169 5.30 -1.76 23.77
C LEU A 169 4.34 -0.98 24.66
N GLU A 170 3.44 -0.22 24.06
CA GLU A 170 2.30 0.36 24.76
C GLU A 170 1.45 -0.77 25.31
N VAL A 171 1.57 -1.00 26.62
CA VAL A 171 0.95 -2.11 27.37
C VAL A 171 -0.58 -2.10 27.26
N ASN A 172 -1.17 -0.98 26.88
CA ASN A 172 -2.60 -0.74 26.91
C ASN A 172 -3.39 -1.15 25.63
N PHE A 173 -2.74 -1.65 24.58
CA PHE A 173 -3.44 -2.04 23.34
C PHE A 173 -3.91 -3.50 23.31
N ARG A 174 -3.58 -4.31 24.31
CA ARG A 174 -3.81 -5.78 24.29
C ARG A 174 -5.21 -6.24 24.68
N GLU A 175 -6.12 -5.36 25.10
CA GLU A 175 -7.43 -5.77 25.60
C GLU A 175 -8.62 -5.54 24.65
N THR A 176 -8.45 -4.89 23.53
CA THR A 176 -9.48 -4.99 22.52
C THR A 176 -9.34 -6.36 21.84
N LYS A 177 -9.88 -7.42 22.49
CA LYS A 177 -10.33 -8.58 21.73
C LYS A 177 -11.05 -8.03 20.53
N PHE A 178 -10.51 -8.28 19.35
CA PHE A 178 -11.17 -8.00 18.07
C PHE A 178 -12.47 -8.83 18.09
N ASN A 179 -13.46 -8.30 18.80
CA ASN A 179 -14.85 -8.73 18.73
C ASN A 179 -15.45 -8.16 17.44
N SER A 180 -14.82 -8.42 16.29
CA SER A 180 -15.58 -8.42 15.07
C SER A 180 -16.54 -9.60 15.21
N LYS A 181 -17.74 -9.33 15.72
CA LYS A 181 -18.86 -10.21 15.41
C LYS A 181 -18.77 -10.39 13.90
N LEU A 182 -18.53 -11.64 13.49
CA LEU A 182 -18.62 -12.06 12.11
C LEU A 182 -20.02 -11.66 11.63
N THR A 183 -20.17 -10.45 11.13
CA THR A 183 -21.38 -10.07 10.41
C THR A 183 -21.13 -10.55 8.98
N PRO A 184 -21.71 -11.69 8.59
CA PRO A 184 -21.64 -12.08 7.19
C PRO A 184 -22.23 -10.95 6.37
N LEU A 185 -21.53 -10.56 5.29
CA LEU A 185 -22.11 -9.63 4.32
C LEU A 185 -23.46 -10.19 3.90
N LYS A 186 -24.52 -9.46 4.22
CA LYS A 186 -25.85 -9.82 3.73
C LYS A 186 -25.90 -9.51 2.24
N ILE A 187 -26.60 -10.32 1.49
CA ILE A 187 -26.80 -10.13 0.03
C ILE A 187 -27.38 -8.73 -0.24
N SER A 188 -28.24 -8.21 0.66
CA SER A 188 -28.78 -6.84 0.60
C SER A 188 -27.73 -5.74 0.59
N ASP A 189 -26.55 -5.97 1.19
CA ASP A 189 -25.55 -4.94 1.42
C ASP A 189 -24.43 -4.96 0.36
N ILE A 190 -24.51 -5.93 -0.59
CA ILE A 190 -23.47 -6.10 -1.64
C ILE A 190 -23.37 -4.85 -2.52
N GLY A 191 -24.49 -4.25 -2.91
CA GLY A 191 -24.49 -3.06 -3.75
C GLY A 191 -23.83 -1.86 -3.08
N GLU A 192 -24.15 -1.62 -1.81
CA GLU A 192 -23.56 -0.54 -1.00
C GLU A 192 -22.06 -0.80 -0.77
N THR A 193 -21.71 -2.03 -0.43
CA THR A 193 -20.31 -2.46 -0.23
C THR A 193 -19.49 -2.28 -1.51
N LEU A 194 -20.03 -2.67 -2.65
CA LEU A 194 -19.37 -2.49 -3.95
C LEU A 194 -19.21 -1.01 -4.30
N GLY A 195 -20.27 -0.20 -4.15
CA GLY A 195 -20.21 1.24 -4.40
C GLY A 195 -19.19 1.94 -3.51
N SER A 196 -19.18 1.63 -2.22
CA SER A 196 -18.18 2.13 -1.26
C SER A 196 -16.75 1.72 -1.64
N SER A 197 -16.54 0.46 -2.04
CA SER A 197 -15.23 -0.05 -2.44
C SER A 197 -14.72 0.62 -3.71
N ILE A 198 -15.58 0.81 -4.71
CA ILE A 198 -15.26 1.54 -5.94
C ILE A 198 -14.90 2.99 -5.61
N GLY A 199 -15.69 3.69 -4.79
CA GLY A 199 -15.42 5.07 -4.38
C GLY A 199 -14.05 5.24 -3.72
N LYS A 200 -13.69 4.33 -2.80
CA LYS A 200 -12.36 4.32 -2.16
C LYS A 200 -11.24 4.01 -3.15
N ALA A 201 -11.46 3.08 -4.09
CA ALA A 201 -10.50 2.75 -5.13
C ALA A 201 -10.27 3.95 -6.06
N VAL A 202 -11.33 4.64 -6.50
CA VAL A 202 -11.25 5.87 -7.30
C VAL A 202 -10.44 6.95 -6.57
N SER A 203 -10.73 7.21 -5.30
CA SER A 203 -9.97 8.19 -4.51
C SER A 203 -8.47 7.86 -4.44
N SER A 204 -8.13 6.57 -4.33
CA SER A 204 -6.74 6.12 -4.29
C SER A 204 -6.04 6.32 -5.65
N ILE A 205 -6.69 5.95 -6.74
CA ILE A 205 -6.18 6.10 -8.11
C ILE A 205 -6.00 7.56 -8.48
N LEU A 206 -6.94 8.43 -8.13
CA LEU A 206 -6.82 9.87 -8.36
C LEU A 206 -5.64 10.49 -7.59
N SER A 207 -5.42 10.06 -6.34
CA SER A 207 -4.26 10.50 -5.56
C SER A 207 -2.95 10.10 -6.24
N ILE A 208 -2.85 8.87 -6.75
CA ILE A 208 -1.68 8.41 -7.50
C ILE A 208 -1.50 9.24 -8.79
N GLY A 209 -2.60 9.52 -9.51
CA GLY A 209 -2.57 10.36 -10.71
C GLY A 209 -2.00 11.74 -10.43
N GLY A 210 -2.42 12.39 -9.35
CA GLY A 210 -1.87 13.67 -8.93
C GLY A 210 -0.35 13.61 -8.70
N PHE A 211 0.15 12.55 -8.04
CA PHE A 211 1.59 12.37 -7.87
C PHE A 211 2.31 12.08 -9.19
N VAL A 212 1.75 11.23 -10.06
CA VAL A 212 2.35 10.92 -11.37
C VAL A 212 2.51 12.20 -12.19
N VAL A 213 1.47 13.02 -12.28
CA VAL A 213 1.52 14.31 -13.01
C VAL A 213 2.53 15.26 -12.36
N LEU A 214 2.48 15.42 -11.03
CA LEU A 214 3.39 16.32 -10.31
C LEU A 214 4.86 15.95 -10.50
N PHE A 215 5.20 14.66 -10.48
CA PHE A 215 6.58 14.19 -10.66
C PHE A 215 7.00 14.05 -12.12
N SER A 216 6.08 14.21 -13.08
CA SER A 216 6.40 14.29 -14.50
C SER A 216 6.86 15.68 -14.92
N VAL A 217 6.42 16.69 -14.20
CA VAL A 217 6.77 18.12 -14.38
C VAL A 217 8.08 18.44 -13.69
#